data_9550d5b1ba95ff23240977e9dd804b62
#
_entry.id   9550d5b1ba95ff23240977e9dd804b62
#
_cell.length_a   1.000
_cell.length_b   1.000
_cell.length_c   1.000
_cell.angle_alpha   90.00
_cell.angle_beta   90.00
_cell.angle_gamma   90.00
#
_symmetry.space_group_name_H-M   'P 1'
#
loop_
_entity.id
_entity.type
_entity.pdbx_description
1 polymer ?
#
loop_
_entity_poly.entity_id
_entity_poly.type
_entity_poly.pdbx_seq_one_letter_code
_entity_poly.pdbx_strand_id
1 'polypeptide(L)'
;MNKKILIFQHSDNVTAGYLSDLLEKDKMILTTVRLDKKDKIPNNLEKFDAMICLGGEMNTNMEDTYPWILDEKEAIKNFVIEIRKPYLGICLGAQLLGEVIGGKIVKTKPPEIGILNIEMLATHFKDKVFRNFESTFKVLQWHSYE
;
A
#
# COMPACT_ATOMS: atom_id res chain seq x y z
N MET A 1 18.26 1.94 17.21
CA MET A 1 18.49 1.62 15.76
C MET A 1 17.43 2.31 14.95
N ASN A 2 17.81 2.82 13.77
CA ASN A 2 16.85 3.45 12.87
C ASN A 2 15.94 2.39 12.24
N LYS A 3 14.64 2.66 12.17
CA LYS A 3 13.67 1.79 11.54
C LYS A 3 13.90 1.69 10.03
N LYS A 4 13.76 0.50 9.46
CA LYS A 4 13.94 0.22 8.03
C LYS A 4 12.59 -0.01 7.37
N ILE A 5 12.29 0.78 6.35
CA ILE A 5 11.02 0.73 5.62
C ILE A 5 11.28 0.23 4.21
N LEU A 6 10.55 -0.81 3.82
CA LEU A 6 10.52 -1.29 2.44
C LEU A 6 9.38 -0.59 1.70
N ILE A 7 9.67 -0.03 0.53
CA ILE A 7 8.68 0.65 -0.30
C ILE A 7 8.61 -0.05 -1.65
N PHE A 8 7.42 -0.51 -2.06
CA PHE A 8 7.17 -0.97 -3.41
C PHE A 8 6.58 0.16 -4.25
N GLN A 9 7.18 0.44 -5.39
CA GLN A 9 6.80 1.49 -6.32
C GLN A 9 6.58 0.89 -7.72
N HIS A 10 5.49 1.32 -8.39
CA HIS A 10 4.97 0.68 -9.59
C HIS A 10 5.07 1.55 -10.85
N SER A 11 5.38 2.83 -10.70
CA SER A 11 5.59 3.73 -11.84
C SER A 11 6.48 4.92 -11.45
N ASP A 12 7.01 5.62 -12.45
CA ASP A 12 7.84 6.82 -12.25
C ASP A 12 7.06 7.96 -11.59
N ASN A 13 5.77 8.06 -11.88
CA ASN A 13 4.92 9.19 -11.46
C ASN A 13 4.28 8.99 -10.08
N VAL A 14 4.31 7.79 -9.51
CA VAL A 14 3.69 7.47 -8.22
C VAL A 14 4.77 7.13 -7.22
N THR A 15 5.36 8.17 -6.64
CA THR A 15 6.40 8.06 -5.60
C THR A 15 5.79 8.16 -4.20
N ALA A 16 6.57 7.88 -3.16
CA ALA A 16 6.13 8.09 -1.77
C ALA A 16 6.00 9.59 -1.41
N GLY A 17 6.53 10.51 -2.25
CA GLY A 17 6.35 11.95 -2.12
C GLY A 17 6.60 12.44 -0.70
N TYR A 18 5.69 13.27 -0.19
CA TYR A 18 5.78 13.85 1.14
C TYR A 18 5.87 12.82 2.27
N LEU A 19 5.36 11.60 2.06
CA LEU A 19 5.50 10.52 3.05
C LEU A 19 6.96 10.13 3.24
N SER A 20 7.75 10.05 2.16
CA SER A 20 9.20 9.78 2.27
C SER A 20 9.92 10.87 3.05
N ASP A 21 9.60 12.15 2.81
CA ASP A 21 10.22 13.28 3.53
C ASP A 21 9.97 13.19 5.04
N LEU A 22 8.76 12.83 5.43
CA LEU A 22 8.40 12.64 6.85
C LEU A 22 9.15 11.46 7.48
N LEU A 23 9.21 10.32 6.79
CA LEU A 23 9.91 9.15 7.29
C LEU A 23 11.43 9.39 7.43
N GLU A 24 12.03 10.09 6.47
CA GLU A 24 13.46 10.47 6.51
C GLU A 24 13.73 11.47 7.62
N LYS A 25 12.84 12.45 7.85
CA LYS A 25 12.92 13.38 8.97
C LYS A 25 12.93 12.65 10.31
N ASP A 26 12.17 11.56 10.41
CA ASP A 26 12.16 10.67 11.58
C ASP A 26 13.33 9.68 11.58
N LYS A 27 14.34 9.90 10.71
CA LYS A 27 15.55 9.08 10.59
C LYS A 27 15.29 7.61 10.25
N MET A 28 14.20 7.32 9.55
CA MET A 28 13.95 5.99 9.02
C MET A 28 14.80 5.74 7.78
N ILE A 29 15.21 4.50 7.58
CA ILE A 29 15.99 4.07 6.42
C ILE A 29 15.03 3.50 5.39
N LEU A 30 14.91 4.17 4.24
CA LEU A 30 14.01 3.77 3.17
C LEU A 30 14.74 2.90 2.15
N THR A 31 14.10 1.82 1.73
CA THR A 31 14.54 0.98 0.62
C THR A 31 13.39 0.88 -0.37
N THR A 32 13.53 1.56 -1.52
CA THR A 32 12.53 1.50 -2.59
C THR A 32 12.89 0.42 -3.60
N VAL A 33 11.94 -0.44 -3.91
CA VAL A 33 12.00 -1.47 -4.95
C VAL A 33 11.08 -1.03 -6.09
N ARG A 34 11.66 -0.80 -7.26
CA ARG A 34 10.97 -0.36 -8.46
C ARG A 34 10.53 -1.58 -9.27
N LEU A 35 9.32 -2.07 -9.00
CA LEU A 35 8.79 -3.27 -9.66
C LEU A 35 8.59 -3.04 -11.17
N ASP A 36 8.21 -1.83 -11.57
CA ASP A 36 8.13 -1.42 -12.97
C ASP A 36 9.49 -1.43 -13.71
N LYS A 37 10.59 -1.30 -12.97
CA LYS A 37 11.96 -1.40 -13.51
C LYS A 37 12.57 -2.80 -13.33
N LYS A 38 11.76 -3.77 -12.87
CA LYS A 38 12.16 -5.14 -12.62
C LYS A 38 13.21 -5.29 -11.51
N ASP A 39 13.22 -4.38 -10.55
CA ASP A 39 14.01 -4.54 -9.34
C ASP A 39 13.58 -5.81 -8.62
N LYS A 40 14.57 -6.51 -8.04
CA LYS A 40 14.29 -7.73 -7.28
C LYS A 40 13.77 -7.42 -5.90
N ILE A 41 12.68 -8.08 -5.53
CA ILE A 41 12.19 -8.06 -4.15
C ILE A 41 13.24 -8.72 -3.24
N PRO A 42 13.61 -8.10 -2.10
CA PRO A 42 14.59 -8.67 -1.19
C PRO A 42 14.15 -10.03 -0.62
N ASN A 43 15.02 -11.03 -0.68
CA ASN A 43 14.72 -12.37 -0.15
C ASN A 43 14.48 -12.37 1.38
N ASN A 44 15.17 -11.49 2.12
CA ASN A 44 15.01 -11.38 3.57
C ASN A 44 14.14 -10.14 3.89
N LEU A 45 12.83 -10.36 4.05
CA LEU A 45 11.87 -9.32 4.41
C LEU A 45 11.88 -9.03 5.92
N GLU A 46 12.36 -9.95 6.75
CA GLU A 46 12.41 -9.78 8.21
C GLU A 46 13.31 -8.62 8.65
N LYS A 47 14.27 -8.21 7.81
CA LYS A 47 15.15 -7.07 8.11
C LYS A 47 14.45 -5.70 8.10
N PHE A 48 13.24 -5.61 7.54
CA PHE A 48 12.45 -4.38 7.51
C PHE A 48 11.48 -4.33 8.68
N ASP A 49 11.22 -3.13 9.19
CA ASP A 49 10.29 -2.89 10.30
C ASP A 49 8.87 -2.63 9.85
N ALA A 50 8.70 -2.11 8.63
CA ALA A 50 7.40 -1.92 7.98
C ALA A 50 7.54 -1.99 6.46
N MET A 51 6.41 -2.20 5.77
CA MET A 51 6.29 -2.19 4.31
C MET A 51 5.25 -1.16 3.88
N ILE A 52 5.55 -0.45 2.80
CA ILE A 52 4.64 0.48 2.12
C ILE A 52 4.52 0.04 0.68
N CYS A 53 3.31 -0.24 0.22
CA CYS A 53 3.03 -0.49 -1.20
C CYS A 53 2.25 0.69 -1.75
N LEU A 54 2.80 1.33 -2.75
CA LEU A 54 2.25 2.54 -3.35
C LEU A 54 1.09 2.23 -4.30
N GLY A 55 0.51 3.27 -4.85
CA GLY A 55 -0.46 3.18 -5.93
C GLY A 55 0.18 2.83 -7.27
N GLY A 56 -0.66 2.60 -8.26
CA GLY A 56 -0.26 2.33 -9.64
C GLY A 56 -1.46 2.34 -10.56
N GLU A 57 -1.21 2.38 -11.86
CA GLU A 57 -2.23 2.33 -12.91
C GLU A 57 -2.73 0.90 -13.22
N MET A 58 -2.07 -0.10 -12.61
CA MET A 58 -2.40 -1.51 -12.77
C MET A 58 -3.58 -1.88 -11.88
N ASN A 59 -4.27 -2.95 -12.27
CA ASN A 59 -5.24 -3.64 -11.42
C ASN A 59 -4.61 -4.91 -10.85
N THR A 60 -5.15 -5.40 -9.76
CA THR A 60 -4.63 -6.59 -9.06
C THR A 60 -4.68 -7.88 -9.90
N ASN A 61 -5.49 -7.93 -10.94
CA ASN A 61 -5.67 -9.07 -11.85
C ASN A 61 -4.95 -8.92 -13.18
N MET A 62 -3.92 -8.08 -13.26
CA MET A 62 -3.15 -7.85 -14.50
C MET A 62 -1.81 -8.60 -14.51
N GLU A 63 -1.74 -9.77 -13.89
CA GLU A 63 -0.53 -10.57 -13.77
C GLU A 63 0.05 -11.00 -15.13
N ASP A 64 -0.80 -11.21 -16.13
CA ASP A 64 -0.37 -11.54 -17.50
C ASP A 64 0.45 -10.40 -18.13
N THR A 65 0.11 -9.15 -17.80
CA THR A 65 0.81 -7.97 -18.31
C THR A 65 1.96 -7.54 -17.41
N TYR A 66 1.78 -7.70 -16.10
CA TYR A 66 2.70 -7.31 -15.05
C TYR A 66 3.01 -8.50 -14.13
N PRO A 67 3.86 -9.45 -14.57
CA PRO A 67 4.13 -10.69 -13.81
C PRO A 67 4.64 -10.46 -12.38
N TRP A 68 5.29 -9.33 -12.13
CA TRP A 68 5.76 -8.95 -10.80
C TRP A 68 4.64 -8.78 -9.76
N ILE A 69 3.37 -8.63 -10.19
CA ILE A 69 2.21 -8.58 -9.28
C ILE A 69 2.10 -9.87 -8.45
N LEU A 70 2.41 -11.03 -9.03
CA LEU A 70 2.42 -12.30 -8.30
C LEU A 70 3.50 -12.31 -7.21
N ASP A 71 4.71 -11.88 -7.57
CA ASP A 71 5.83 -11.81 -6.62
C ASP A 71 5.55 -10.81 -5.49
N GLU A 72 4.90 -9.70 -5.83
CA GLU A 72 4.48 -8.70 -4.83
C GLU A 72 3.41 -9.24 -3.89
N LYS A 73 2.37 -9.89 -4.39
CA LYS A 73 1.34 -10.55 -3.57
C LYS A 73 1.95 -11.55 -2.60
N GLU A 74 2.90 -12.36 -3.06
CA GLU A 74 3.60 -13.33 -2.20
C GLU A 74 4.45 -12.61 -1.14
N ALA A 75 5.15 -11.53 -1.50
CA ALA A 75 5.91 -10.73 -0.55
C ALA A 75 5.02 -10.06 0.50
N ILE A 76 3.86 -9.51 0.09
CA ILE A 76 2.87 -8.94 1.01
C ILE A 76 2.35 -10.01 1.96
N LYS A 77 1.98 -11.19 1.44
CA LYS A 77 1.50 -12.32 2.24
C LYS A 77 2.52 -12.72 3.29
N ASN A 78 3.77 -12.94 2.88
CA ASN A 78 4.85 -13.28 3.78
C ASN A 78 5.03 -12.19 4.86
N PHE A 79 5.07 -10.91 4.47
CA PHE A 79 5.32 -9.81 5.39
C PHE A 79 4.18 -9.59 6.40
N VAL A 80 2.93 -9.67 5.96
CA VAL A 80 1.76 -9.34 6.79
C VAL A 80 1.28 -10.56 7.58
N ILE A 81 1.23 -11.73 6.96
CA ILE A 81 0.63 -12.93 7.57
C ILE A 81 1.67 -13.73 8.34
N GLU A 82 2.84 -14.01 7.73
CA GLU A 82 3.85 -14.87 8.35
C GLU A 82 4.74 -14.07 9.32
N ILE A 83 5.33 -12.97 8.86
CA ILE A 83 6.22 -12.12 9.68
C ILE A 83 5.43 -11.21 10.63
N ARG A 84 4.21 -10.86 10.29
CA ARG A 84 3.27 -10.04 11.09
C ARG A 84 3.79 -8.65 11.41
N LYS A 85 4.34 -7.98 10.41
CA LYS A 85 4.83 -6.60 10.55
C LYS A 85 3.86 -5.58 9.95
N PRO A 86 3.98 -4.31 10.36
CA PRO A 86 3.14 -3.22 9.87
C PRO A 86 3.23 -3.05 8.36
N TYR A 87 2.07 -2.80 7.74
CA TYR A 87 1.91 -2.58 6.32
C TYR A 87 1.01 -1.37 6.07
N LEU A 88 1.39 -0.55 5.09
CA LEU A 88 0.57 0.54 4.56
C LEU A 88 0.38 0.34 3.07
N GLY A 89 -0.85 0.11 2.64
CA GLY A 89 -1.22 0.08 1.23
C GLY A 89 -1.90 1.37 0.79
N ILE A 90 -1.50 1.90 -0.36
CA ILE A 90 -2.09 3.09 -0.98
C ILE A 90 -2.65 2.69 -2.33
N CYS A 91 -3.94 2.87 -2.57
CA CYS A 91 -4.64 2.53 -3.81
C CYS A 91 -4.37 1.07 -4.22
N LEU A 92 -3.58 0.82 -5.27
CA LEU A 92 -3.20 -0.54 -5.70
C LEU A 92 -2.65 -1.37 -4.53
N GLY A 93 -1.75 -0.80 -3.72
CA GLY A 93 -1.19 -1.51 -2.56
C GLY A 93 -2.25 -1.93 -1.54
N ALA A 94 -3.30 -1.12 -1.32
CA ALA A 94 -4.41 -1.50 -0.44
C ALA A 94 -5.25 -2.63 -1.05
N GLN A 95 -5.47 -2.60 -2.36
CA GLN A 95 -6.20 -3.64 -3.09
C GLN A 95 -5.45 -4.98 -3.07
N LEU A 96 -4.12 -4.96 -3.30
CA LEU A 96 -3.28 -6.16 -3.20
C LEU A 96 -3.36 -6.78 -1.81
N LEU A 97 -3.28 -5.97 -0.75
CA LEU A 97 -3.48 -6.46 0.62
C LEU A 97 -4.87 -7.09 0.78
N GLY A 98 -5.91 -6.42 0.27
CA GLY A 98 -7.28 -6.92 0.33
C GLY A 98 -7.40 -8.34 -0.22
N GLU A 99 -6.84 -8.61 -1.40
CA GLU A 99 -6.82 -9.96 -1.99
C GLU A 99 -5.98 -10.95 -1.17
N VAL A 100 -4.78 -10.53 -0.74
CA VAL A 100 -3.88 -11.39 0.04
C VAL A 100 -4.51 -11.90 1.34
N ILE A 101 -5.34 -11.09 1.99
CA ILE A 101 -6.06 -11.48 3.21
C ILE A 101 -7.42 -12.16 2.93
N GLY A 102 -7.72 -12.48 1.67
CA GLY A 102 -8.92 -13.22 1.27
C GLY A 102 -10.12 -12.36 0.91
N GLY A 103 -9.93 -11.05 0.76
CA GLY A 103 -10.94 -10.13 0.23
C GLY A 103 -11.11 -10.29 -1.28
N LYS A 104 -12.15 -9.67 -1.81
CA LYS A 104 -12.43 -9.64 -3.25
C LYS A 104 -12.42 -8.20 -3.73
N ILE A 105 -11.60 -7.91 -4.70
CA ILE A 105 -11.54 -6.60 -5.34
C ILE A 105 -12.56 -6.55 -6.48
N VAL A 106 -13.43 -5.56 -6.44
CA VAL A 106 -14.52 -5.40 -7.42
C VAL A 106 -14.45 -4.03 -8.07
N LYS A 107 -14.97 -3.95 -9.30
CA LYS A 107 -15.00 -2.68 -10.03
C LYS A 107 -16.13 -1.80 -9.51
N THR A 108 -15.80 -0.57 -9.13
CA THR A 108 -16.79 0.46 -8.76
C THR A 108 -17.56 0.96 -9.99
N LYS A 109 -18.84 1.28 -9.79
CA LYS A 109 -19.68 1.86 -10.85
C LYS A 109 -20.56 2.95 -10.26
N PRO A 110 -20.29 4.24 -10.55
CA PRO A 110 -19.18 4.80 -11.36
C PRO A 110 -17.83 4.71 -10.66
N PRO A 111 -16.70 4.95 -11.37
CA PRO A 111 -15.41 5.16 -10.75
C PRO A 111 -15.42 6.33 -9.76
N GLU A 112 -14.68 6.22 -8.67
CA GLU A 112 -14.57 7.29 -7.68
C GLU A 112 -13.37 8.17 -8.02
N ILE A 113 -13.67 9.37 -8.56
CA ILE A 113 -12.66 10.35 -8.96
C ILE A 113 -13.06 11.71 -8.44
N GLY A 114 -12.23 12.31 -7.60
CA GLY A 114 -12.45 13.64 -7.05
C GLY A 114 -12.17 13.75 -5.55
N ILE A 115 -12.51 14.91 -4.97
CA ILE A 115 -12.47 15.12 -3.53
C ILE A 115 -13.83 14.71 -2.96
N LEU A 116 -13.88 13.52 -2.39
CA LEU A 116 -15.11 12.90 -1.91
C LEU A 116 -15.08 12.77 -0.38
N ASN A 117 -16.26 12.72 0.23
CA ASN A 117 -16.38 12.38 1.63
C ASN A 117 -16.20 10.88 1.82
N ILE A 118 -15.42 10.51 2.80
CA ILE A 118 -15.39 9.15 3.32
C ILE A 118 -15.99 9.12 4.72
N GLU A 119 -16.59 8.00 5.04
CA GLU A 119 -17.19 7.74 6.34
C GLU A 119 -16.42 6.61 7.02
N MET A 120 -15.91 6.88 8.22
CA MET A 120 -15.14 5.93 8.99
C MET A 120 -16.08 4.90 9.63
N LEU A 121 -15.69 3.63 9.58
CA LEU A 121 -16.40 2.59 10.32
C LEU A 121 -16.44 2.93 11.81
N ALA A 122 -17.52 2.59 12.50
CA ALA A 122 -17.71 2.86 13.94
C ALA A 122 -16.59 2.28 14.84
N THR A 123 -15.75 1.41 14.31
CA THR A 123 -14.63 0.80 15.03
C THR A 123 -13.31 1.59 14.90
N HIS A 124 -13.27 2.66 14.09
CA HIS A 124 -12.03 3.41 13.83
C HIS A 124 -11.35 3.94 15.09
N PHE A 125 -12.10 4.28 16.13
CA PHE A 125 -11.54 4.75 17.41
C PHE A 125 -10.64 3.70 18.12
N LYS A 126 -10.73 2.42 17.73
CA LYS A 126 -9.86 1.34 18.21
C LYS A 126 -8.59 1.22 17.39
N ASP A 127 -8.56 1.82 16.21
CA ASP A 127 -7.38 1.80 15.32
C ASP A 127 -6.31 2.78 15.81
N LYS A 128 -5.06 2.37 15.81
CA LYS A 128 -3.96 3.20 16.32
C LYS A 128 -3.67 4.41 15.43
N VAL A 129 -3.96 4.31 14.14
CA VAL A 129 -3.73 5.37 13.16
C VAL A 129 -4.94 6.30 13.09
N PHE A 130 -6.14 5.73 12.98
CA PHE A 130 -7.36 6.49 12.67
C PHE A 130 -8.17 6.95 13.88
N ARG A 131 -7.83 6.52 15.11
CA ARG A 131 -8.61 6.80 16.33
C ARG A 131 -8.87 8.27 16.63
N ASN A 132 -8.04 9.17 16.11
CA ASN A 132 -8.16 10.62 16.32
C ASN A 132 -8.74 11.36 15.09
N PHE A 133 -9.15 10.64 14.05
CA PHE A 133 -9.79 11.22 12.90
C PHE A 133 -11.27 11.49 13.17
N GLU A 134 -11.81 12.49 12.49
CA GLU A 134 -13.26 12.72 12.45
C GLU A 134 -13.95 11.54 11.78
N SER A 135 -15.21 11.31 12.14
CA SER A 135 -15.99 10.20 11.56
C SER A 135 -16.23 10.36 10.06
N THR A 136 -16.19 11.60 9.56
CA THR A 136 -16.37 11.91 8.13
C THR A 136 -15.39 13.01 7.75
N PHE A 137 -14.63 12.79 6.69
CA PHE A 137 -13.71 13.79 6.15
C PHE A 137 -13.51 13.62 4.66
N LYS A 138 -12.95 14.64 4.01
CA LYS A 138 -12.70 14.63 2.56
C LYS A 138 -11.35 14.07 2.24
N VAL A 139 -11.31 13.19 1.23
CA VAL A 139 -10.07 12.65 0.65
C VAL A 139 -10.10 12.76 -0.86
N LEU A 140 -8.93 12.80 -1.47
CA LEU A 140 -8.81 12.61 -2.90
C LEU A 140 -8.98 11.12 -3.20
N GLN A 141 -10.03 10.79 -3.94
CA GLN A 141 -10.25 9.47 -4.53
C GLN A 141 -9.82 9.49 -5.99
N TRP A 142 -9.16 8.44 -6.42
CA TRP A 142 -8.81 8.23 -7.84
C TRP A 142 -8.65 6.74 -8.10
N HIS A 143 -9.77 6.04 -8.12
CA HIS A 143 -9.77 4.60 -8.34
C HIS A 143 -11.06 4.12 -9.00
N SER A 144 -10.99 2.93 -9.59
CA SER A 144 -12.09 2.23 -10.24
C SER A 144 -12.36 0.85 -9.63
N TYR A 145 -11.65 0.50 -8.57
CA TYR A 145 -11.74 -0.79 -7.87
C TYR A 145 -11.66 -0.59 -6.36
N GLU A 146 -12.44 -1.37 -5.64
CA GLU A 146 -12.50 -1.42 -4.18
C GLU A 146 -12.56 -2.85 -3.65
#